data_10e2e2e594d5e944510edd030efdbe84
#
_entry.id   10e2e2e594d5e944510edd030efdbe84
#
_cell.length_a   1.000
_cell.length_b   1.000
_cell.length_c   1.000
_cell.angle_alpha   90.00
_cell.angle_beta   90.00
_cell.angle_gamma   90.00
#
_symmetry.space_group_name_H-M   'P 1'
#
loop_
_entity.id
_entity.type
_entity.pdbx_description
1 polymer ?
#
loop_
_entity_poly.entity_id
_entity_poly.type
_entity_poly.pdbx_seq_one_letter_code
_entity_poly.pdbx_strand_id
1 'polypeptide(L)'
;GELMLKLKPLIAAKAKENLTLSPGRGKKGPQNSANLIETRKELSKLAGVSHDTISRIEKIADKAPDDVKTKLRAGEMSINEAYKKVKQIEKAERIEAEINKAKETIETLTPMEGQYGVIVIDPPWQYEKRNSDITHRGRCPYPTMTIEELCKMNLPMEDDCIVWLWTTNAFMHESFHVLDAWGLIPKTILTWVKDRMGLGDWLRGKTEHCILATKGKPIVNLTNQTTVLNAPVREHSRKPDEFYELVRNLCPGRKLEVFARETREGFDVYGAESNRF
;
A
#
# COMPACT_ATOMS: atom_id res chain seq x y z
N GLY A 1 8.74 -26.06 -23.77
CA GLY A 1 8.28 -24.67 -23.57
C GLY A 1 9.35 -23.65 -23.96
N GLU A 2 10.52 -23.69 -23.35
CA GLU A 2 11.62 -22.74 -23.57
C GLU A 2 12.22 -22.80 -24.98
N LEU A 3 12.31 -24.02 -25.55
CA LEU A 3 12.73 -24.22 -26.93
C LEU A 3 11.79 -23.56 -27.94
N MET A 4 10.48 -23.52 -27.63
CA MET A 4 9.48 -22.88 -28.46
C MET A 4 9.56 -21.35 -28.41
N LEU A 5 10.04 -20.76 -27.30
CA LEU A 5 10.27 -19.32 -27.23
C LEU A 5 11.37 -18.84 -28.18
N LYS A 6 12.35 -19.69 -28.50
CA LYS A 6 13.39 -19.41 -29.51
C LYS A 6 12.81 -19.30 -30.93
N LEU A 7 11.66 -19.93 -31.19
CA LEU A 7 10.96 -19.83 -32.47
C LEU A 7 10.07 -18.57 -32.57
N LYS A 8 9.80 -17.88 -31.43
CA LYS A 8 8.94 -16.70 -31.40
C LYS A 8 9.32 -15.61 -32.39
N PRO A 9 10.61 -15.20 -32.56
CA PRO A 9 10.99 -14.17 -33.52
C PRO A 9 10.73 -14.63 -34.96
N LEU A 10 10.94 -15.92 -35.26
CA LEU A 10 10.70 -16.46 -36.59
C LEU A 10 9.21 -16.49 -36.95
N ILE A 11 8.35 -16.88 -35.98
CA ILE A 11 6.91 -16.89 -36.16
C ILE A 11 6.37 -15.48 -36.27
N ALA A 12 6.89 -14.54 -35.46
CA ALA A 12 6.51 -13.13 -35.53
C ALA A 12 6.92 -12.47 -36.84
N ALA A 13 8.11 -12.80 -37.38
CA ALA A 13 8.55 -12.33 -38.67
C ALA A 13 7.62 -12.82 -39.79
N LYS A 14 7.27 -14.11 -39.78
CA LYS A 14 6.35 -14.73 -40.75
C LYS A 14 4.92 -14.16 -40.65
N ALA A 15 4.44 -13.88 -39.46
CA ALA A 15 3.16 -13.21 -39.23
C ALA A 15 3.14 -11.77 -39.78
N LYS A 16 4.26 -11.07 -39.66
CA LYS A 16 4.45 -9.70 -40.18
C LYS A 16 4.51 -9.68 -41.71
N GLU A 17 5.17 -10.68 -42.31
CA GLU A 17 5.25 -10.86 -43.75
C GLU A 17 3.87 -11.16 -44.36
N ASN A 18 3.07 -12.01 -43.72
CA ASN A 18 1.70 -12.32 -44.17
C ASN A 18 0.76 -11.12 -44.09
N LEU A 19 0.99 -10.14 -43.20
CA LEU A 19 0.23 -8.91 -43.11
C LEU A 19 0.55 -7.90 -44.23
N THR A 20 1.79 -7.90 -44.73
CA THR A 20 2.20 -7.04 -45.86
C THR A 20 1.69 -7.54 -47.18
N LEU A 21 1.36 -8.84 -47.30
CA LEU A 21 0.85 -9.48 -48.49
C LEU A 21 -0.68 -9.37 -48.67
N SER A 22 -1.40 -8.80 -47.73
CA SER A 22 -2.87 -8.62 -47.82
C SER A 22 -3.23 -7.13 -47.85
N PRO A 23 -3.53 -6.54 -49.04
CA PRO A 23 -3.98 -5.16 -49.14
C PRO A 23 -5.46 -5.07 -48.77
N GLY A 24 -5.76 -4.97 -47.48
CA GLY A 24 -7.12 -4.81 -46.95
C GLY A 24 -7.40 -3.38 -46.52
N ARG A 25 -8.40 -2.76 -47.16
CA ARG A 25 -8.96 -1.43 -46.88
C ARG A 25 -9.14 -1.13 -45.39
N GLY A 26 -8.47 -0.10 -44.92
CA GLY A 26 -8.91 0.89 -43.95
C GLY A 26 -9.73 0.47 -42.76
N LYS A 27 -9.04 0.15 -41.61
CA LYS A 27 -9.41 0.64 -40.27
C LYS A 27 -8.15 0.56 -39.38
N LYS A 28 -7.67 1.72 -38.94
CA LYS A 28 -6.58 1.83 -37.96
C LYS A 28 -7.11 1.41 -36.58
N GLY A 29 -6.80 0.17 -36.19
CA GLY A 29 -6.84 -0.29 -34.80
C GLY A 29 -5.43 -0.68 -34.36
N PRO A 30 -5.12 -0.86 -33.06
CA PRO A 30 -3.75 -1.09 -32.59
C PRO A 30 -3.18 -2.40 -33.16
N GLN A 31 -2.42 -2.29 -34.23
CA GLN A 31 -1.83 -3.40 -34.99
C GLN A 31 -0.90 -4.34 -34.17
N ASN A 32 -0.37 -3.87 -33.04
CA ASN A 32 0.57 -4.66 -32.23
C ASN A 32 -0.09 -5.76 -31.37
N SER A 33 -1.32 -5.57 -30.94
CA SER A 33 -2.00 -6.54 -30.06
C SER A 33 -2.51 -7.76 -30.83
N ALA A 34 -3.02 -7.57 -32.05
CA ALA A 34 -3.52 -8.66 -32.89
C ALA A 34 -2.40 -9.62 -33.31
N ASN A 35 -1.22 -9.08 -33.68
CA ASN A 35 -0.06 -9.88 -34.09
C ASN A 35 0.53 -10.71 -32.93
N LEU A 36 0.53 -10.18 -31.71
CA LEU A 36 0.99 -10.89 -30.52
C LEU A 36 0.05 -12.06 -30.17
N ILE A 37 -1.24 -11.90 -30.33
CA ILE A 37 -2.25 -12.94 -30.07
C ILE A 37 -2.08 -14.11 -31.04
N GLU A 38 -1.88 -13.85 -32.32
CA GLU A 38 -1.68 -14.92 -33.35
C GLU A 38 -0.38 -15.69 -33.12
N THR A 39 0.73 -15.01 -32.85
CA THR A 39 2.04 -15.62 -32.57
C THR A 39 1.98 -16.57 -31.37
N ARG A 40 1.32 -16.15 -30.27
CA ARG A 40 1.15 -16.99 -29.09
C ARG A 40 0.23 -18.17 -29.34
N LYS A 41 -0.77 -18.01 -30.17
CA LYS A 41 -1.71 -19.07 -30.56
C LYS A 41 -1.02 -20.16 -31.38
N GLU A 42 -0.13 -19.77 -32.26
CA GLU A 42 0.70 -20.73 -33.02
C GLU A 42 1.72 -21.44 -32.12
N LEU A 43 2.41 -20.68 -31.22
CA LEU A 43 3.32 -21.28 -30.24
C LEU A 43 2.62 -22.28 -29.34
N SER A 44 1.39 -22.00 -28.92
CA SER A 44 0.61 -22.90 -28.07
C SER A 44 0.26 -24.22 -28.78
N LYS A 45 -0.09 -24.15 -30.08
CA LYS A 45 -0.34 -25.32 -30.87
C LYS A 45 0.92 -26.17 -31.05
N LEU A 46 2.06 -25.55 -31.39
CA LEU A 46 3.32 -26.25 -31.59
C LEU A 46 3.86 -26.88 -30.28
N ALA A 47 3.64 -26.23 -29.17
CA ALA A 47 4.09 -26.68 -27.84
C ALA A 47 3.12 -27.68 -27.18
N GLY A 48 1.90 -27.88 -27.73
CA GLY A 48 0.87 -28.72 -27.12
C GLY A 48 0.38 -28.22 -25.74
N VAL A 49 0.43 -26.90 -25.53
CA VAL A 49 0.03 -26.28 -24.25
C VAL A 49 -0.93 -25.12 -24.48
N SER A 50 -1.62 -24.68 -23.43
CA SER A 50 -2.54 -23.55 -23.53
C SER A 50 -1.81 -22.23 -23.81
N HIS A 51 -2.51 -21.27 -24.42
CA HIS A 51 -2.03 -19.89 -24.60
C HIS A 51 -1.56 -19.25 -23.28
N ASP A 52 -2.29 -19.49 -22.19
CA ASP A 52 -1.92 -18.98 -20.86
C ASP A 52 -0.60 -19.59 -20.36
N THR A 53 -0.35 -20.85 -20.66
CA THR A 53 0.91 -21.53 -20.34
C THR A 53 2.08 -20.88 -21.08
N ILE A 54 1.93 -20.55 -22.35
CA ILE A 54 2.96 -19.81 -23.12
C ILE A 54 3.23 -18.47 -22.48
N SER A 55 2.20 -17.69 -22.13
CA SER A 55 2.36 -16.39 -21.46
C SER A 55 3.10 -16.51 -20.13
N ARG A 56 2.84 -17.56 -19.33
CA ARG A 56 3.56 -17.82 -18.08
C ARG A 56 5.02 -18.17 -18.33
N ILE A 57 5.30 -19.01 -19.33
CA ILE A 57 6.67 -19.41 -19.70
C ILE A 57 7.46 -18.18 -20.20
N GLU A 58 6.86 -17.34 -21.05
CA GLU A 58 7.48 -16.08 -21.49
C GLU A 58 7.90 -15.22 -20.31
N LYS A 59 6.99 -15.03 -19.35
CA LYS A 59 7.23 -14.23 -18.17
C LYS A 59 8.32 -14.83 -17.26
N ILE A 60 8.35 -16.16 -17.12
CA ILE A 60 9.39 -16.86 -16.37
C ILE A 60 10.75 -16.70 -17.06
N ALA A 61 10.79 -16.87 -18.39
CA ALA A 61 12.03 -16.73 -19.15
C ALA A 61 12.63 -15.32 -19.06
N ASP A 62 11.77 -14.30 -19.06
CA ASP A 62 12.17 -12.89 -18.96
C ASP A 62 12.63 -12.53 -17.55
N LYS A 63 11.85 -12.88 -16.51
CA LYS A 63 11.98 -12.29 -15.16
C LYS A 63 12.39 -13.26 -14.06
N ALA A 64 12.42 -14.56 -14.31
CA ALA A 64 12.81 -15.49 -13.25
C ALA A 64 14.32 -15.44 -12.98
N PRO A 65 14.74 -15.51 -11.70
CA PRO A 65 16.14 -15.74 -11.35
C PRO A 65 16.66 -17.07 -11.92
N ASP A 66 17.98 -17.17 -12.07
CA ASP A 66 18.60 -18.34 -12.72
C ASP A 66 18.41 -19.64 -11.94
N ASP A 67 18.35 -19.58 -10.60
CA ASP A 67 18.04 -20.73 -9.76
C ASP A 67 16.63 -21.28 -10.05
N VAL A 68 15.64 -20.42 -10.24
CA VAL A 68 14.26 -20.79 -10.59
C VAL A 68 14.22 -21.39 -11.98
N LYS A 69 14.95 -20.80 -12.95
CA LYS A 69 15.05 -21.33 -14.33
C LYS A 69 15.71 -22.73 -14.34
N THR A 70 16.77 -22.90 -13.54
CA THR A 70 17.49 -24.16 -13.44
C THR A 70 16.61 -25.26 -12.86
N LYS A 71 15.92 -25.00 -11.74
CA LYS A 71 14.98 -25.95 -11.11
C LYS A 71 13.82 -26.32 -12.03
N LEU A 72 13.31 -25.34 -12.80
CA LEU A 72 12.26 -25.59 -13.77
C LEU A 72 12.75 -26.49 -14.92
N ARG A 73 14.00 -26.29 -15.41
CA ARG A 73 14.60 -27.12 -16.47
C ARG A 73 14.89 -28.54 -15.98
N ALA A 74 15.32 -28.68 -14.71
CA ALA A 74 15.55 -29.98 -14.07
C ALA A 74 14.25 -30.75 -13.76
N GLY A 75 13.08 -30.13 -13.91
CA GLY A 75 11.80 -30.74 -13.54
C GLY A 75 11.50 -30.77 -12.05
N GLU A 76 12.34 -30.11 -11.25
CA GLU A 76 12.20 -29.98 -9.78
C GLU A 76 11.13 -28.96 -9.37
N MET A 77 10.66 -28.16 -10.33
CA MET A 77 9.65 -27.12 -10.12
C MET A 77 8.65 -27.09 -11.29
N SER A 78 7.38 -26.92 -10.99
CA SER A 78 6.35 -26.76 -12.00
C SER A 78 6.32 -25.33 -12.56
N ILE A 79 5.76 -25.16 -13.78
CA ILE A 79 5.53 -23.84 -14.40
C ILE A 79 4.70 -22.93 -13.48
N ASN A 80 3.72 -23.48 -12.78
CA ASN A 80 2.86 -22.70 -11.88
C ASN A 80 3.62 -22.19 -10.66
N GLU A 81 4.50 -22.99 -10.08
CA GLU A 81 5.34 -22.60 -8.94
C GLU A 81 6.36 -21.55 -9.37
N ALA A 82 7.04 -21.76 -10.50
CA ALA A 82 7.97 -20.76 -11.05
C ALA A 82 7.26 -19.44 -11.34
N TYR A 83 6.07 -19.47 -11.94
CA TYR A 83 5.29 -18.27 -12.20
C TYR A 83 4.84 -17.55 -10.92
N LYS A 84 4.43 -18.31 -9.88
CA LYS A 84 4.11 -17.72 -8.56
C LYS A 84 5.33 -16.99 -7.95
N LYS A 85 6.53 -17.60 -8.03
CA LYS A 85 7.77 -16.96 -7.57
C LYS A 85 8.07 -15.66 -8.32
N VAL A 86 7.98 -15.69 -9.65
CA VAL A 86 8.15 -14.46 -10.45
C VAL A 86 7.16 -13.39 -10.06
N LYS A 87 5.89 -13.73 -9.84
CA LYS A 87 4.87 -12.79 -9.36
C LYS A 87 5.18 -12.21 -7.97
N GLN A 88 5.75 -13.03 -7.10
CA GLN A 88 6.17 -12.57 -5.77
C GLN A 88 7.34 -11.58 -5.85
N ILE A 89 8.33 -11.88 -6.70
CA ILE A 89 9.48 -10.98 -6.94
C ILE A 89 9.00 -9.65 -7.51
N GLU A 90 8.21 -9.66 -8.58
CA GLU A 90 7.65 -8.43 -9.17
C GLU A 90 6.86 -7.58 -8.15
N LYS A 91 6.10 -8.27 -7.29
CA LYS A 91 5.38 -7.57 -6.22
C LYS A 91 6.34 -6.92 -5.22
N ALA A 92 7.42 -7.64 -4.85
CA ALA A 92 8.43 -7.13 -3.93
C ALA A 92 9.17 -5.92 -4.52
N GLU A 93 9.62 -6.01 -5.77
CA GLU A 93 10.30 -4.93 -6.51
C GLU A 93 9.40 -3.67 -6.63
N ARG A 94 8.10 -3.87 -6.92
CA ARG A 94 7.15 -2.76 -6.98
C ARG A 94 7.00 -2.08 -5.62
N ILE A 95 6.85 -2.86 -4.55
CA ILE A 95 6.73 -2.31 -3.19
C ILE A 95 8.01 -1.55 -2.82
N GLU A 96 9.18 -2.09 -3.15
CA GLU A 96 10.46 -1.44 -2.87
C GLU A 96 10.62 -0.14 -3.63
N ALA A 97 10.22 -0.10 -4.90
CA ALA A 97 10.21 1.13 -5.70
C ALA A 97 9.24 2.18 -5.11
N GLU A 98 8.05 1.77 -4.67
CA GLU A 98 7.09 2.65 -3.98
C GLU A 98 7.68 3.21 -2.67
N ILE A 99 8.35 2.36 -1.86
CA ILE A 99 9.03 2.77 -0.62
C ILE A 99 10.15 3.78 -0.91
N ASN A 100 11.00 3.51 -1.89
CA ASN A 100 12.11 4.41 -2.23
C ASN A 100 11.60 5.77 -2.72
N LYS A 101 10.59 5.78 -3.59
CA LYS A 101 9.94 7.02 -4.01
C LYS A 101 9.35 7.81 -2.84
N ALA A 102 8.70 7.12 -1.90
CA ALA A 102 8.15 7.79 -0.71
C ALA A 102 9.25 8.33 0.22
N LYS A 103 10.40 7.64 0.36
CA LYS A 103 11.55 8.15 1.12
C LYS A 103 12.11 9.43 0.49
N GLU A 104 12.33 9.45 -0.82
CA GLU A 104 12.77 10.64 -1.54
C GLU A 104 11.79 11.81 -1.31
N THR A 105 10.50 11.54 -1.32
CA THR A 105 9.49 12.56 -1.03
C THR A 105 9.58 13.07 0.41
N ILE A 106 9.78 12.17 1.40
CA ILE A 106 9.94 12.56 2.82
C ILE A 106 11.15 13.47 3.00
N GLU A 107 12.28 13.17 2.36
CA GLU A 107 13.49 13.99 2.42
C GLU A 107 13.30 15.41 1.85
N THR A 108 12.35 15.57 0.94
CA THR A 108 12.02 16.87 0.33
C THR A 108 10.88 17.61 1.03
N LEU A 109 10.22 16.98 2.03
CA LEU A 109 9.16 17.66 2.78
C LEU A 109 9.75 18.82 3.59
N THR A 110 9.12 19.97 3.47
CA THR A 110 9.40 21.10 4.36
C THR A 110 9.05 20.72 5.80
N PRO A 111 9.79 21.21 6.82
CA PRO A 111 9.42 21.00 8.22
C PRO A 111 7.95 21.38 8.46
N MET A 112 7.31 20.71 9.43
CA MET A 112 5.97 21.09 9.88
C MET A 112 6.02 22.49 10.46
N GLU A 113 5.41 23.46 9.79
CA GLU A 113 5.38 24.85 10.21
C GLU A 113 4.05 25.20 10.88
N GLY A 114 4.08 26.20 11.77
CA GLY A 114 2.92 26.68 12.49
C GLY A 114 2.73 26.02 13.85
N GLN A 115 1.59 26.32 14.46
CA GLN A 115 1.12 25.70 15.70
C GLN A 115 -0.33 25.27 15.53
N TYR A 116 -0.66 24.13 16.13
CA TYR A 116 -1.96 23.49 15.96
C TYR A 116 -2.56 23.11 17.31
N GLY A 117 -3.81 23.50 17.51
CA GLY A 117 -4.60 23.09 18.67
C GLY A 117 -5.15 21.66 18.52
N VAL A 118 -5.11 21.08 17.30
CA VAL A 118 -5.57 19.72 17.04
C VAL A 118 -4.62 19.03 16.06
N ILE A 119 -4.15 17.83 16.43
CA ILE A 119 -3.31 17.01 15.55
C ILE A 119 -3.93 15.61 15.42
N VAL A 120 -4.16 15.16 14.20
CA VAL A 120 -4.49 13.78 13.88
C VAL A 120 -3.24 13.12 13.30
N ILE A 121 -2.87 11.96 13.82
CA ILE A 121 -1.67 11.26 13.40
C ILE A 121 -1.94 9.76 13.24
N ASP A 122 -1.64 9.22 12.05
CA ASP A 122 -1.71 7.78 11.71
C ASP A 122 -0.30 7.28 11.40
N PRO A 123 0.51 6.92 12.40
CA PRO A 123 1.91 6.57 12.19
C PRO A 123 2.06 5.34 11.28
N PRO A 124 3.07 5.32 10.43
CA PRO A 124 3.41 4.15 9.64
C PRO A 124 4.15 3.11 10.50
N TRP A 125 3.40 2.44 11.41
CA TRP A 125 3.93 1.48 12.36
C TRP A 125 4.76 0.38 11.70
N GLN A 126 5.91 0.05 12.29
CA GLN A 126 6.82 -0.97 11.77
C GLN A 126 6.45 -2.37 12.28
N TYR A 127 5.81 -3.16 11.44
CA TYR A 127 5.52 -4.57 11.72
C TYR A 127 6.72 -5.46 11.37
N GLU A 128 7.52 -5.86 12.33
CA GLU A 128 8.75 -6.65 12.11
C GLU A 128 8.53 -7.91 11.27
N LYS A 129 7.54 -8.74 11.63
CA LYS A 129 7.20 -9.98 10.92
C LYS A 129 6.73 -9.76 9.47
N ARG A 130 6.18 -8.60 9.15
CA ARG A 130 5.67 -8.28 7.82
C ARG A 130 6.74 -7.70 6.91
N ASN A 131 7.75 -7.07 7.48
CA ASN A 131 8.82 -6.43 6.72
C ASN A 131 9.95 -7.39 6.38
N SER A 132 10.24 -8.38 7.23
CA SER A 132 11.26 -9.40 6.99
C SER A 132 10.85 -10.46 5.95
N ASP A 133 9.55 -10.71 5.77
CA ASP A 133 9.02 -11.66 4.79
C ASP A 133 8.51 -10.93 3.54
N ILE A 134 9.30 -10.95 2.47
CA ILE A 134 8.96 -10.35 1.16
C ILE A 134 7.71 -10.96 0.52
N THR A 135 7.31 -12.17 0.96
CA THR A 135 6.12 -12.86 0.45
C THR A 135 4.87 -12.54 1.25
N HIS A 136 5.00 -11.90 2.42
CA HIS A 136 3.88 -11.64 3.30
C HIS A 136 2.82 -10.75 2.66
N ARG A 137 1.57 -11.18 2.74
CA ARG A 137 0.43 -10.45 2.13
C ARG A 137 0.19 -9.06 2.73
N GLY A 138 0.63 -8.86 3.97
CA GLY A 138 0.48 -7.62 4.72
C GLY A 138 1.72 -6.72 4.74
N ARG A 139 2.73 -6.94 3.87
CA ARG A 139 3.88 -6.05 3.77
C ARG A 139 3.42 -4.64 3.39
N CYS A 140 3.88 -3.65 4.16
CA CYS A 140 3.54 -2.25 3.93
C CYS A 140 4.21 -1.75 2.64
N PRO A 141 3.48 -1.12 1.72
CA PRO A 141 4.03 -0.54 0.49
C PRO A 141 4.59 0.88 0.70
N TYR A 142 4.85 1.28 1.92
CA TYR A 142 5.34 2.61 2.29
C TYR A 142 6.41 2.49 3.38
N PRO A 143 7.29 3.51 3.52
CA PRO A 143 8.28 3.55 4.60
C PRO A 143 7.58 3.45 5.95
N THR A 144 8.13 2.63 6.84
CA THR A 144 7.68 2.49 8.22
C THR A 144 8.65 3.20 9.15
N MET A 145 8.17 3.60 10.33
CA MET A 145 8.97 4.23 11.37
C MET A 145 9.07 3.33 12.58
N THR A 146 10.23 3.33 13.22
CA THR A 146 10.43 2.67 14.51
C THR A 146 9.78 3.47 15.63
N ILE A 147 9.60 2.84 16.78
CA ILE A 147 9.05 3.53 17.96
C ILE A 147 9.98 4.67 18.39
N GLU A 148 11.30 4.46 18.32
CA GLU A 148 12.30 5.47 18.67
C GLU A 148 12.26 6.69 17.75
N GLU A 149 12.04 6.47 16.45
CA GLU A 149 11.84 7.56 15.48
C GLU A 149 10.56 8.34 15.75
N LEU A 150 9.46 7.65 16.05
CA LEU A 150 8.20 8.29 16.43
C LEU A 150 8.33 9.10 17.71
N CYS A 151 8.98 8.56 18.76
CA CYS A 151 9.22 9.28 20.00
C CYS A 151 10.05 10.56 19.84
N LYS A 152 10.94 10.61 18.84
CA LYS A 152 11.78 11.76 18.53
C LYS A 152 11.11 12.83 17.67
N MET A 153 9.91 12.55 17.16
CA MET A 153 9.19 13.52 16.32
C MET A 153 8.82 14.77 17.14
N ASN A 154 9.09 15.94 16.59
CA ASN A 154 8.63 17.19 17.13
C ASN A 154 7.32 17.59 16.46
N LEU A 155 6.21 17.46 17.17
CA LEU A 155 4.90 17.88 16.69
C LEU A 155 4.69 19.37 16.96
N PRO A 156 4.13 20.14 16.00
CA PRO A 156 3.89 21.58 16.13
C PRO A 156 2.63 21.86 16.97
N MET A 157 2.69 21.47 18.25
CA MET A 157 1.57 21.58 19.20
C MET A 157 1.52 22.96 19.82
N GLU A 158 0.34 23.56 19.88
CA GLU A 158 0.03 24.64 20.79
C GLU A 158 0.21 24.21 22.27
N ASP A 159 0.23 25.16 23.19
CA ASP A 159 0.29 24.84 24.63
C ASP A 159 -0.94 24.06 25.09
N ASP A 160 -2.09 24.35 24.51
CA ASP A 160 -3.34 23.63 24.71
C ASP A 160 -3.68 22.89 23.42
N CYS A 161 -3.39 21.58 23.35
CA CYS A 161 -3.51 20.79 22.14
C CYS A 161 -4.22 19.44 22.39
N ILE A 162 -5.02 19.01 21.43
CA ILE A 162 -5.63 17.69 21.34
C ILE A 162 -4.90 16.88 20.28
N VAL A 163 -4.45 15.69 20.63
CA VAL A 163 -3.84 14.74 19.69
C VAL A 163 -4.70 13.49 19.57
N TRP A 164 -4.99 13.10 18.34
CA TRP A 164 -5.65 11.87 17.96
C TRP A 164 -4.65 10.91 17.32
N LEU A 165 -4.20 9.92 18.10
CA LEU A 165 -3.20 8.95 17.66
C LEU A 165 -3.87 7.66 17.22
N TRP A 166 -3.83 7.37 15.92
CA TRP A 166 -4.30 6.09 15.38
C TRP A 166 -3.33 4.96 15.66
N THR A 167 -3.88 3.84 16.07
CA THR A 167 -3.12 2.61 16.39
C THR A 167 -3.94 1.36 16.10
N THR A 168 -3.28 0.22 16.19
CA THR A 168 -3.89 -1.10 16.08
C THR A 168 -3.70 -1.88 17.38
N ASN A 169 -4.39 -3.01 17.53
CA ASN A 169 -4.21 -3.89 18.69
C ASN A 169 -2.74 -4.28 18.92
N ALA A 170 -1.96 -4.41 17.84
CA ALA A 170 -0.56 -4.82 17.92
C ALA A 170 0.36 -3.75 18.50
N PHE A 171 0.01 -2.46 18.35
CA PHE A 171 0.83 -1.31 18.81
C PHE A 171 0.16 -0.50 19.92
N MET A 172 -0.87 -1.06 20.56
CA MET A 172 -1.58 -0.34 21.62
C MET A 172 -0.64 0.04 22.77
N HIS A 173 0.22 -0.87 23.20
CA HIS A 173 1.18 -0.64 24.28
C HIS A 173 2.21 0.43 23.89
N GLU A 174 2.80 0.30 22.72
CA GLU A 174 3.81 1.22 22.18
C GLU A 174 3.23 2.62 21.94
N SER A 175 1.94 2.71 21.61
CA SER A 175 1.27 4.00 21.41
C SER A 175 1.23 4.83 22.68
N PHE A 176 1.05 4.25 23.85
CA PHE A 176 1.13 4.98 25.10
C PHE A 176 2.55 5.46 25.40
N HIS A 177 3.56 4.65 25.07
CA HIS A 177 4.96 5.06 25.20
C HIS A 177 5.29 6.27 24.30
N VAL A 178 4.78 6.27 23.06
CA VAL A 178 4.95 7.40 22.12
C VAL A 178 4.24 8.66 22.66
N LEU A 179 3.01 8.54 23.19
CA LEU A 179 2.29 9.65 23.79
C LEU A 179 3.04 10.25 25.00
N ASP A 180 3.60 9.39 25.86
CA ASP A 180 4.42 9.81 27.01
C ASP A 180 5.68 10.58 26.55
N ALA A 181 6.35 10.09 25.50
CA ALA A 181 7.53 10.74 24.92
C ALA A 181 7.19 12.13 24.33
N TRP A 182 5.97 12.34 23.83
CA TRP A 182 5.48 13.65 23.36
C TRP A 182 4.93 14.53 24.49
N GLY A 183 4.93 14.07 25.74
CA GLY A 183 4.41 14.81 26.89
C GLY A 183 2.90 14.95 26.90
N LEU A 184 2.18 13.99 26.34
CA LEU A 184 0.72 13.99 26.23
C LEU A 184 0.06 13.13 27.30
N ILE A 185 -1.12 13.56 27.74
CA ILE A 185 -1.93 12.83 28.73
C ILE A 185 -3.08 12.14 28.01
N PRO A 186 -3.09 10.79 27.91
CA PRO A 186 -4.19 10.05 27.35
C PRO A 186 -5.51 10.27 28.10
N LYS A 187 -6.63 10.41 27.39
CA LYS A 187 -7.96 10.67 27.96
C LYS A 187 -8.93 9.52 27.70
N THR A 188 -9.01 9.07 26.46
CA THR A 188 -9.94 8.01 26.07
C THR A 188 -9.49 7.35 24.78
N ILE A 189 -10.09 6.20 24.45
CA ILE A 189 -9.84 5.46 23.20
C ILE A 189 -11.13 5.40 22.43
N LEU A 190 -11.10 5.92 21.20
CA LEU A 190 -12.14 5.71 20.21
C LEU A 190 -11.85 4.41 19.45
N THR A 191 -12.81 3.51 19.37
CA THR A 191 -12.69 2.24 18.64
C THR A 191 -13.51 2.31 17.36
N TRP A 192 -12.83 2.27 16.22
CA TRP A 192 -13.48 2.06 14.93
C TRP A 192 -13.80 0.58 14.74
N VAL A 193 -15.09 0.27 14.63
CA VAL A 193 -15.62 -1.05 14.29
C VAL A 193 -15.91 -1.11 12.80
N LYS A 194 -15.19 -1.98 12.10
CA LYS A 194 -15.25 -2.16 10.65
C LYS A 194 -16.40 -3.10 10.25
N ASP A 195 -16.97 -2.88 9.06
CA ASP A 195 -17.97 -3.77 8.46
C ASP A 195 -17.37 -5.13 8.06
N ARG A 196 -16.07 -5.17 7.70
CA ARG A 196 -15.35 -6.36 7.22
C ARG A 196 -14.20 -6.74 8.14
N MET A 197 -13.94 -8.05 8.21
CA MET A 197 -12.77 -8.58 8.92
C MET A 197 -11.51 -8.41 8.09
N GLY A 198 -10.44 -7.91 8.72
CA GLY A 198 -9.10 -7.86 8.17
C GLY A 198 -8.24 -9.08 8.52
N LEU A 199 -6.96 -8.95 8.26
CA LEU A 199 -5.94 -9.90 8.72
C LEU A 199 -5.76 -9.74 10.24
N GLY A 200 -5.24 -10.79 10.89
CA GLY A 200 -4.86 -10.76 12.30
C GLY A 200 -4.02 -11.99 12.60
N ASP A 201 -3.21 -11.93 13.64
CA ASP A 201 -2.30 -13.02 14.00
C ASP A 201 -3.03 -14.13 14.79
N TRP A 202 -3.71 -13.77 15.87
CA TRP A 202 -4.45 -14.70 16.72
C TRP A 202 -5.95 -14.66 16.46
N LEU A 203 -6.50 -13.45 16.30
CA LEU A 203 -7.91 -13.22 15.96
C LEU A 203 -7.97 -12.35 14.71
N ARG A 204 -9.05 -12.51 13.95
CA ARG A 204 -9.33 -11.66 12.78
C ARG A 204 -9.64 -10.24 13.25
N GLY A 205 -8.85 -9.27 12.78
CA GLY A 205 -9.02 -7.87 13.12
C GLY A 205 -10.29 -7.28 12.54
N LYS A 206 -11.16 -6.73 13.37
CA LYS A 206 -12.36 -5.98 12.95
C LYS A 206 -12.38 -4.58 13.53
N THR A 207 -11.36 -4.22 14.30
CA THR A 207 -11.23 -2.91 14.95
C THR A 207 -9.90 -2.24 14.63
N GLU A 208 -9.92 -0.92 14.66
CA GLU A 208 -8.75 -0.06 14.86
C GLU A 208 -9.08 0.94 15.98
N HIS A 209 -8.06 1.54 16.56
CA HIS A 209 -8.21 2.40 17.72
C HIS A 209 -7.57 3.75 17.47
N CYS A 210 -8.17 4.78 18.04
CA CYS A 210 -7.62 6.12 18.03
C CYS A 210 -7.60 6.65 19.47
N ILE A 211 -6.40 6.91 19.99
CA ILE A 211 -6.24 7.42 21.36
C ILE A 211 -6.35 8.95 21.31
N LEU A 212 -7.32 9.49 22.04
CA LEU A 212 -7.38 10.92 22.31
C LEU A 212 -6.49 11.24 23.49
N ALA A 213 -5.52 12.11 23.29
CA ALA A 213 -4.63 12.61 24.32
C ALA A 213 -4.55 14.15 24.27
N THR A 214 -4.13 14.77 25.37
CA THR A 214 -4.06 16.24 25.46
C THR A 214 -2.74 16.73 26.02
N LYS A 215 -2.35 17.92 25.57
CA LYS A 215 -1.37 18.80 26.23
C LYS A 215 -2.14 19.99 26.79
N GLY A 216 -1.80 20.48 27.99
CA GLY A 216 -2.47 21.62 28.61
C GLY A 216 -3.96 21.36 28.92
N LYS A 217 -4.77 22.38 28.65
CA LYS A 217 -6.22 22.40 28.93
C LYS A 217 -7.02 22.81 27.69
N PRO A 218 -6.98 22.01 26.59
CA PRO A 218 -7.67 22.39 25.38
C PRO A 218 -9.19 22.42 25.56
N ILE A 219 -9.84 23.28 24.81
CA ILE A 219 -11.29 23.39 24.78
C ILE A 219 -11.86 22.34 23.82
N VAL A 220 -12.92 21.69 24.25
CA VAL A 220 -13.70 20.74 23.42
C VAL A 220 -15.17 21.13 23.42
N ASN A 221 -15.83 20.94 22.30
CA ASN A 221 -17.28 21.00 22.22
C ASN A 221 -17.86 19.69 22.77
N LEU A 222 -18.79 19.79 23.71
CA LEU A 222 -19.46 18.60 24.22
C LEU A 222 -20.34 17.98 23.13
N THR A 223 -20.19 16.67 22.93
CA THR A 223 -20.98 15.88 22.02
C THR A 223 -21.52 14.65 22.75
N ASN A 224 -22.55 14.03 22.22
CA ASN A 224 -23.03 12.72 22.69
C ASN A 224 -22.30 11.55 22.01
N GLN A 225 -21.12 11.79 21.45
CA GLN A 225 -20.34 10.75 20.82
C GLN A 225 -19.84 9.74 21.82
N THR A 226 -20.09 8.47 21.53
CA THR A 226 -19.55 7.35 22.31
C THR A 226 -18.12 7.02 21.87
N THR A 227 -17.47 6.14 22.62
CA THR A 227 -16.12 5.65 22.27
C THR A 227 -16.12 4.60 21.14
N VAL A 228 -17.27 4.40 20.49
CA VAL A 228 -17.43 3.48 19.36
C VAL A 228 -17.79 4.25 18.10
N LEU A 229 -17.05 4.02 17.04
CA LEU A 229 -17.31 4.52 15.71
C LEU A 229 -17.59 3.33 14.78
N ASN A 230 -18.82 3.19 14.29
CA ASN A 230 -19.18 2.19 13.29
C ASN A 230 -19.08 2.84 11.91
N ALA A 231 -18.16 2.39 11.08
CA ALA A 231 -18.00 2.88 9.74
C ALA A 231 -17.44 1.80 8.80
N PRO A 232 -17.77 1.81 7.50
CA PRO A 232 -17.25 0.85 6.54
C PRO A 232 -15.74 1.01 6.33
N VAL A 233 -15.11 -0.10 5.91
CA VAL A 233 -13.72 -0.06 5.45
C VAL A 233 -13.67 0.65 4.10
N ARG A 234 -12.76 1.60 3.99
CA ARG A 234 -12.41 2.27 2.73
C ARG A 234 -11.20 1.60 2.09
N GLU A 235 -10.56 2.24 1.11
CA GLU A 235 -9.33 1.77 0.50
C GLU A 235 -8.23 1.59 1.54
N HIS A 236 -7.20 0.85 1.20
CA HIS A 236 -6.14 0.46 2.16
C HIS A 236 -5.60 1.65 2.95
N SER A 237 -5.70 1.56 4.28
CA SER A 237 -5.24 2.54 5.27
C SER A 237 -5.97 3.89 5.30
N ARG A 238 -7.07 4.10 4.53
CA ARG A 238 -7.91 5.29 4.70
C ARG A 238 -8.77 5.16 5.96
N LYS A 239 -8.74 6.21 6.77
CA LYS A 239 -9.63 6.30 7.94
C LYS A 239 -11.03 6.76 7.52
N PRO A 240 -12.09 6.44 8.27
CA PRO A 240 -13.46 6.79 7.91
C PRO A 240 -13.70 8.31 7.98
N ASP A 241 -14.52 8.82 7.08
CA ASP A 241 -14.85 10.25 7.03
C ASP A 241 -15.61 10.69 8.27
N GLU A 242 -16.41 9.82 8.85
CA GLU A 242 -17.14 10.02 10.10
C GLU A 242 -16.20 10.37 11.28
N PHE A 243 -14.97 9.85 11.28
CA PHE A 243 -13.96 10.24 12.26
C PHE A 243 -13.56 11.70 12.11
N TYR A 244 -13.32 12.16 10.89
CA TYR A 244 -12.92 13.55 10.64
C TYR A 244 -14.06 14.54 10.88
N GLU A 245 -15.30 14.13 10.63
CA GLU A 245 -16.49 14.89 11.03
C GLU A 245 -16.58 15.02 12.56
N LEU A 246 -16.35 13.92 13.28
CA LEU A 246 -16.28 13.93 14.74
C LEU A 246 -15.21 14.92 15.22
N VAL A 247 -13.99 14.87 14.68
CA VAL A 247 -12.89 15.75 15.07
C VAL A 247 -13.23 17.21 14.77
N ARG A 248 -13.85 17.51 13.61
CA ARG A 248 -14.28 18.89 13.28
C ARG A 248 -15.31 19.42 14.28
N ASN A 249 -16.25 18.59 14.69
CA ASN A 249 -17.34 18.98 15.57
C ASN A 249 -16.89 19.09 17.05
N LEU A 250 -16.04 18.16 17.49
CA LEU A 250 -15.57 18.09 18.88
C LEU A 250 -14.44 19.09 19.15
N CYS A 251 -13.52 19.28 18.21
CA CYS A 251 -12.26 19.98 18.45
C CYS A 251 -12.24 21.31 17.67
N PRO A 252 -12.48 22.46 18.32
CA PRO A 252 -12.26 23.77 17.71
C PRO A 252 -10.76 24.01 17.46
N GLY A 253 -10.42 24.99 16.65
CA GLY A 253 -9.04 25.37 16.38
C GLY A 253 -8.46 24.79 15.10
N ARG A 254 -7.24 25.21 14.78
CA ARG A 254 -6.49 24.79 13.58
C ARG A 254 -6.06 23.34 13.71
N LYS A 255 -6.25 22.59 12.64
CA LYS A 255 -6.04 21.13 12.62
C LYS A 255 -4.95 20.75 11.63
N LEU A 256 -4.08 19.82 12.05
CA LEU A 256 -3.07 19.18 11.22
C LEU A 256 -3.32 17.67 11.14
N GLU A 257 -3.24 17.10 9.95
CA GLU A 257 -3.16 15.66 9.74
C GLU A 257 -1.73 15.27 9.36
N VAL A 258 -1.05 14.51 10.24
CA VAL A 258 0.31 14.01 10.02
C VAL A 258 0.26 12.62 9.41
N PHE A 259 1.12 12.36 8.44
CA PHE A 259 1.11 11.19 7.56
C PHE A 259 -0.16 11.08 6.70
N ALA A 260 -0.70 12.24 6.35
CA ALA A 260 -1.90 12.35 5.53
C ALA A 260 -1.73 11.67 4.17
N ARG A 261 -2.81 11.06 3.68
CA ARG A 261 -2.86 10.40 2.36
C ARG A 261 -3.82 11.06 1.38
N GLU A 262 -4.57 12.02 1.87
CA GLU A 262 -5.50 12.84 1.10
C GLU A 262 -5.63 14.22 1.76
N THR A 263 -6.02 15.20 0.96
CA THR A 263 -6.36 16.53 1.48
C THR A 263 -7.79 16.52 1.99
N ARG A 264 -8.04 17.23 3.10
CA ARG A 264 -9.36 17.32 3.71
C ARG A 264 -9.70 18.75 4.10
N GLU A 265 -10.95 19.13 3.90
CA GLU A 265 -11.45 20.41 4.34
C GLU A 265 -11.27 20.59 5.86
N GLY A 266 -10.70 21.73 6.25
CA GLY A 266 -10.45 22.09 7.64
C GLY A 266 -9.23 21.44 8.30
N PHE A 267 -8.39 20.75 7.52
CA PHE A 267 -7.11 20.21 7.96
C PHE A 267 -5.98 20.67 7.06
N ASP A 268 -4.91 21.16 7.67
CA ASP A 268 -3.62 21.21 7.01
C ASP A 268 -3.04 19.78 6.97
N VAL A 269 -2.27 19.46 5.95
CA VAL A 269 -1.78 18.10 5.75
C VAL A 269 -0.25 18.07 5.71
N TYR A 270 0.32 17.04 6.33
CA TYR A 270 1.75 16.74 6.27
C TYR A 270 1.95 15.24 6.02
N GLY A 271 2.57 14.90 4.90
CA GLY A 271 2.82 13.51 4.54
C GLY A 271 3.28 13.35 3.10
N ALA A 272 4.10 12.34 2.83
CA ALA A 272 4.63 12.02 1.49
C ALA A 272 3.54 11.54 0.51
N GLU A 273 2.39 11.12 1.00
CA GLU A 273 1.28 10.56 0.21
C GLU A 273 0.02 11.44 0.22
N SER A 274 0.12 12.73 0.59
CA SER A 274 -1.02 13.62 0.80
C SER A 274 -1.97 13.78 -0.40
N ASN A 275 -1.53 13.42 -1.60
CA ASN A 275 -2.32 13.46 -2.84
C ASN A 275 -2.59 12.07 -3.42
N ARG A 276 -2.60 11.02 -2.59
CA ARG A 276 -2.76 9.63 -3.06
C ARG A 276 -4.20 9.30 -3.46
N PHE A 277 -5.20 9.96 -2.86
CA PHE A 277 -6.63 9.73 -3.07
C PHE A 277 -7.38 11.00 -3.43
#